data_00f12e853ff7fe11885dfe2c806df05e
#
_entry.id   00f12e853ff7fe11885dfe2c806df05e
#
_cell.length_a   1.000
_cell.length_b   1.000
_cell.length_c   1.000
_cell.angle_alpha   90.00
_cell.angle_beta   90.00
_cell.angle_gamma   90.00
#
_symmetry.space_group_name_H-M   'P 1'
#
loop_
_entity.id
_entity.type
_entity.pdbx_description
1 polymer ?
#
loop_
_entity_poly.entity_id
_entity_poly.type
_entity_poly.pdbx_seq_one_letter_code
_entity_poly.pdbx_strand_id
1 'polypeptide(L)'
;MQNSYAVQAIQAVLNSRKAYCKFLSANDTGLTGGHQAGIYIAKPSVPILFDEPGIKGENKEKWVKVKWQDDIETDTRFIYYGQGTRNEYRITNFGRGFPFLRPEYTGALFIFTKCSDEYYQAYILNSEDDIDQFLDAFGIGPTETNRLIDTAQVQTETREQLAIQEFISGLTVDFPLSEEMSAAARNIQNSVYNHLEYIRTNPDRKIIEWTNTEYALFRAIEHARYGETISRGFDSVDSFITMANMVLNRRKSRAGKSLEHHLSAIFDGNSILYSAQAVTEGNEKPDFIFPSQEAYHNATFPTDRLISLAAKTTCKDRWRQVINEADRLRDRPKYLCTLQQGISPAQMDEMQSENVILVVPKPYISSYPADRQDRIWTLSQFVNYVREVEAL
;
A
#
# COMPACT_ATOMS: atom_id res chain seq x y z
N MET A 1 27.40 0.53 -13.63
CA MET A 1 26.32 0.70 -14.65
C MET A 1 25.67 2.05 -14.36
N GLN A 2 25.61 2.95 -15.33
CA GLN A 2 24.85 4.19 -15.18
C GLN A 2 23.36 3.82 -15.09
N ASN A 3 22.67 4.27 -14.05
CA ASN A 3 21.21 4.07 -13.95
C ASN A 3 20.54 4.77 -15.15
N SER A 4 19.49 4.16 -15.72
CA SER A 4 18.70 4.78 -16.81
C SER A 4 18.19 6.17 -16.38
N TYR A 5 17.93 7.05 -17.32
CA TYR A 5 17.36 8.36 -17.02
C TYR A 5 15.98 8.27 -16.39
N ALA A 6 15.21 7.23 -16.73
CA ALA A 6 13.94 6.95 -16.07
C ALA A 6 14.11 6.72 -14.57
N VAL A 7 15.08 5.88 -14.16
CA VAL A 7 15.35 5.61 -12.73
C VAL A 7 15.80 6.89 -12.02
N GLN A 8 16.65 7.70 -12.63
CA GLN A 8 17.09 8.97 -12.05
C GLN A 8 15.92 9.97 -11.90
N ALA A 9 15.05 10.07 -12.92
CA ALA A 9 13.86 10.91 -12.90
C ALA A 9 12.85 10.44 -11.82
N ILE A 10 12.62 9.14 -11.68
CA ILE A 10 11.76 8.56 -10.63
C ILE A 10 12.31 8.95 -9.25
N GLN A 11 13.61 8.76 -9.01
CA GLN A 11 14.23 9.14 -7.74
C GLN A 11 14.13 10.65 -7.48
N ALA A 12 14.33 11.49 -8.49
CA ALA A 12 14.19 12.93 -8.36
C ALA A 12 12.75 13.33 -7.99
N VAL A 13 11.74 12.72 -8.59
CA VAL A 13 10.33 12.95 -8.25
C VAL A 13 10.06 12.55 -6.80
N LEU A 14 10.50 11.36 -6.37
CA LEU A 14 10.28 10.85 -5.01
C LEU A 14 10.94 11.71 -3.92
N ASN A 15 12.06 12.36 -4.25
CA ASN A 15 12.81 13.23 -3.32
C ASN A 15 12.40 14.71 -3.41
N SER A 16 11.47 15.07 -4.29
CA SER A 16 11.06 16.46 -4.52
C SER A 16 9.88 16.89 -3.65
N ARG A 17 9.72 18.21 -3.48
CA ARG A 17 8.53 18.81 -2.84
C ARG A 17 7.31 18.80 -3.75
N LYS A 18 7.52 18.96 -5.06
CA LYS A 18 6.49 18.94 -6.11
C LYS A 18 7.12 18.43 -7.40
N ALA A 19 6.35 17.71 -8.18
CA ALA A 19 6.79 17.24 -9.49
C ALA A 19 5.71 17.46 -10.54
N TYR A 20 6.14 17.52 -11.80
CA TYR A 20 5.31 17.76 -12.96
C TYR A 20 5.84 16.95 -14.13
N CYS A 21 4.97 16.47 -15.00
CA CYS A 21 5.34 15.86 -16.27
C CYS A 21 4.46 16.31 -17.42
N LYS A 22 5.02 16.35 -18.62
CA LYS A 22 4.29 16.58 -19.88
C LYS A 22 5.07 16.03 -21.06
N PHE A 23 4.38 15.68 -22.14
CA PHE A 23 5.02 15.49 -23.41
C PHE A 23 5.40 16.84 -24.06
N LEU A 24 6.61 16.96 -24.58
CA LEU A 24 7.07 18.16 -25.28
C LEU A 24 6.32 18.29 -26.62
N SER A 25 5.70 19.43 -26.82
CA SER A 25 5.03 19.77 -28.07
C SER A 25 6.03 20.31 -29.11
N ALA A 26 5.63 20.31 -30.37
CA ALA A 26 6.39 20.93 -31.46
C ALA A 26 6.74 22.42 -31.18
N ASN A 27 5.88 23.12 -30.43
CA ASN A 27 6.12 24.51 -30.05
C ASN A 27 7.17 24.64 -28.91
N ASP A 28 7.18 23.66 -27.95
CA ASP A 28 8.19 23.64 -26.88
C ASP A 28 9.60 23.39 -27.42
N THR A 29 9.74 22.59 -28.49
CA THR A 29 11.02 22.22 -29.13
C THR A 29 11.44 23.14 -30.25
N GLY A 30 10.64 24.17 -30.53
CA GLY A 30 10.95 25.16 -31.58
C GLY A 30 10.70 24.65 -33.01
N LEU A 31 10.14 23.46 -33.22
CA LEU A 31 9.88 22.90 -34.55
C LEU A 31 8.93 23.76 -35.40
N THR A 32 8.04 24.52 -34.76
CA THR A 32 7.08 25.41 -35.45
C THR A 32 7.68 26.71 -35.97
N GLY A 33 8.95 27.00 -35.67
CA GLY A 33 9.63 28.28 -36.04
C GLY A 33 9.04 29.52 -35.38
N GLY A 34 8.12 29.37 -34.44
CA GLY A 34 7.50 30.48 -33.73
C GLY A 34 8.47 31.17 -32.77
N HIS A 35 8.30 32.49 -32.59
CA HIS A 35 9.11 33.30 -31.64
C HIS A 35 8.84 33.02 -30.16
N GLN A 36 8.12 31.95 -29.84
CA GLN A 36 7.76 31.56 -28.47
C GLN A 36 8.69 30.46 -27.97
N ALA A 37 9.94 30.83 -27.64
CA ALA A 37 10.87 29.88 -27.04
C ALA A 37 10.47 29.51 -25.62
N GLY A 38 10.53 28.20 -25.29
CA GLY A 38 10.37 27.68 -23.95
C GLY A 38 9.20 26.74 -23.75
N ILE A 39 9.22 26.04 -22.62
CA ILE A 39 8.24 25.00 -22.26
C ILE A 39 6.99 25.66 -21.68
N TYR A 40 5.84 25.43 -22.31
CA TYR A 40 4.56 25.86 -21.80
C TYR A 40 4.10 25.03 -20.59
N ILE A 41 3.60 25.69 -19.55
CA ILE A 41 3.05 25.04 -18.34
C ILE A 41 1.58 25.37 -18.21
N ALA A 42 0.75 24.33 -18.06
CA ALA A 42 -0.69 24.48 -17.91
C ALA A 42 -1.04 25.21 -16.59
N LYS A 43 -2.11 26.00 -16.60
CA LYS A 43 -2.54 26.78 -15.43
C LYS A 43 -2.72 25.97 -14.13
N PRO A 44 -3.31 24.76 -14.14
CA PRO A 44 -3.41 23.94 -12.93
C PRO A 44 -2.05 23.55 -12.33
N SER A 45 -0.99 23.57 -13.14
CA SER A 45 0.37 23.18 -12.73
C SER A 45 1.24 24.35 -12.28
N VAL A 46 0.71 25.56 -12.27
CA VAL A 46 1.43 26.79 -11.84
C VAL A 46 2.08 26.66 -10.45
N PRO A 47 1.52 25.94 -9.48
CA PRO A 47 2.15 25.76 -8.18
C PRO A 47 3.56 25.14 -8.17
N ILE A 48 4.02 24.57 -9.31
CA ILE A 48 5.42 24.15 -9.45
C ILE A 48 6.36 25.32 -9.71
N LEU A 49 5.88 26.38 -10.36
CA LEU A 49 6.66 27.56 -10.74
C LEU A 49 6.56 28.69 -9.71
N PHE A 50 5.33 29.00 -9.31
CA PHE A 50 5.00 30.13 -8.43
C PHE A 50 4.06 29.70 -7.32
N ASP A 51 4.28 30.19 -6.11
CA ASP A 51 3.40 29.89 -4.96
C ASP A 51 2.04 30.62 -5.13
N GLU A 52 2.04 31.77 -5.79
CA GLU A 52 0.82 32.52 -6.14
C GLU A 52 0.74 32.72 -7.68
N PRO A 53 -0.44 32.58 -8.28
CA PRO A 53 -0.63 32.80 -9.70
C PRO A 53 -0.32 34.24 -10.12
N GLY A 54 0.01 34.42 -11.39
CA GLY A 54 0.16 35.75 -11.98
C GLY A 54 -1.17 36.47 -12.16
N ILE A 55 -1.13 37.81 -12.11
CA ILE A 55 -2.30 38.67 -12.26
C ILE A 55 -2.38 39.18 -13.71
N LYS A 56 -3.56 39.07 -14.33
CA LYS A 56 -3.77 39.56 -15.69
C LYS A 56 -3.54 41.08 -15.76
N GLY A 57 -2.77 41.51 -16.75
CA GLY A 57 -2.32 42.90 -16.91
C GLY A 57 -0.82 43.09 -16.61
N GLU A 58 -0.20 42.18 -15.84
CA GLU A 58 1.19 42.26 -15.44
C GLU A 58 1.96 41.00 -15.79
N ASN A 59 3.25 41.13 -16.06
CA ASN A 59 4.16 40.00 -16.18
C ASN A 59 4.73 39.66 -14.79
N LYS A 60 4.93 38.38 -14.51
CA LYS A 60 5.57 37.89 -13.28
C LYS A 60 6.74 36.98 -13.68
N GLU A 61 7.90 37.18 -13.10
CA GLU A 61 9.06 36.32 -13.40
C GLU A 61 9.80 35.92 -12.14
N LYS A 62 10.52 34.79 -12.24
CA LYS A 62 11.39 34.26 -11.22
C LYS A 62 12.57 33.55 -11.89
N TRP A 63 13.76 33.75 -11.38
CA TRP A 63 14.96 33.05 -11.83
C TRP A 63 15.29 31.94 -10.84
N VAL A 64 15.68 30.78 -11.37
CA VAL A 64 15.99 29.57 -10.60
C VAL A 64 17.14 28.81 -11.25
N LYS A 65 17.82 27.99 -10.46
CA LYS A 65 18.79 27.01 -10.98
C LYS A 65 18.07 25.68 -11.30
N VAL A 66 18.34 25.16 -12.49
CA VAL A 66 17.80 23.86 -12.93
C VAL A 66 18.97 22.95 -13.28
N LYS A 67 19.07 21.83 -12.58
CA LYS A 67 19.96 20.73 -12.93
C LYS A 67 19.22 19.76 -13.86
N TRP A 68 19.77 19.58 -15.05
CA TRP A 68 19.31 18.64 -16.06
C TRP A 68 20.09 17.33 -15.96
N GLN A 69 19.65 16.31 -16.69
CA GLN A 69 20.46 15.11 -16.94
C GLN A 69 21.83 15.48 -17.52
N ASP A 70 22.81 14.57 -17.47
CA ASP A 70 24.18 14.76 -17.92
C ASP A 70 24.92 15.91 -17.19
N ASP A 71 24.51 16.19 -15.92
CA ASP A 71 25.10 17.23 -15.06
C ASP A 71 25.10 18.65 -15.67
N ILE A 72 24.19 18.93 -16.59
CA ILE A 72 24.01 20.28 -17.15
C ILE A 72 23.22 21.12 -16.15
N GLU A 73 23.71 22.33 -15.84
CA GLU A 73 22.99 23.31 -15.03
C GLU A 73 22.70 24.57 -15.85
N THR A 74 21.50 25.14 -15.62
CA THR A 74 21.06 26.37 -16.28
C THR A 74 20.47 27.34 -15.26
N ASP A 75 20.73 28.65 -15.48
CA ASP A 75 19.95 29.72 -14.88
C ASP A 75 18.69 29.93 -15.74
N THR A 76 17.57 29.44 -15.25
CA THR A 76 16.33 29.35 -16.02
C THR A 76 15.31 30.34 -15.50
N ARG A 77 14.52 30.91 -16.39
CA ARG A 77 13.49 31.89 -16.06
C ARG A 77 12.10 31.27 -16.14
N PHE A 78 11.35 31.33 -15.04
CA PHE A 78 9.93 31.17 -15.06
C PHE A 78 9.26 32.49 -15.38
N ILE A 79 8.28 32.47 -16.27
CA ILE A 79 7.58 33.69 -16.66
C ILE A 79 6.09 33.47 -16.84
N TYR A 80 5.32 34.35 -16.27
CA TYR A 80 3.93 34.56 -16.61
C TYR A 80 3.80 35.74 -17.52
N TYR A 81 3.31 35.53 -18.72
CA TYR A 81 2.96 36.60 -19.65
C TYR A 81 1.51 37.00 -19.42
N GLY A 82 1.26 38.09 -18.67
CA GLY A 82 -0.06 38.60 -18.34
C GLY A 82 -0.46 39.84 -19.15
N GLN A 83 0.49 40.50 -19.84
CA GLN A 83 0.21 41.72 -20.59
C GLN A 83 -0.40 41.46 -21.97
N GLY A 84 -1.18 42.43 -22.48
CA GLY A 84 -1.85 42.32 -23.76
C GLY A 84 -2.87 41.15 -23.82
N THR A 85 -2.82 40.40 -24.90
CA THR A 85 -3.71 39.22 -25.10
C THR A 85 -3.18 37.94 -24.45
N ARG A 86 -1.91 37.94 -23.99
CA ARG A 86 -1.28 36.76 -23.42
C ARG A 86 -1.79 36.46 -22.02
N ASN A 87 -1.91 35.18 -21.69
CA ASN A 87 -2.26 34.67 -20.36
C ASN A 87 -1.70 33.26 -20.23
N GLU A 88 -0.37 33.14 -20.16
CA GLU A 88 0.32 31.86 -20.21
C GLU A 88 1.57 31.84 -19.34
N TYR A 89 1.93 30.64 -18.88
CA TYR A 89 3.13 30.38 -18.09
C TYR A 89 4.14 29.58 -18.92
N ARG A 90 5.42 29.97 -18.81
CA ARG A 90 6.51 29.29 -19.52
C ARG A 90 7.78 29.17 -18.66
N ILE A 91 8.53 28.11 -18.94
CA ILE A 91 9.93 27.96 -18.53
C ILE A 91 10.76 28.36 -19.71
N THR A 92 11.68 29.33 -19.55
CA THR A 92 12.48 29.93 -20.61
C THR A 92 13.92 30.13 -20.17
N ASN A 93 14.80 30.52 -21.11
CA ASN A 93 16.19 30.86 -20.84
C ASN A 93 17.05 29.67 -20.38
N PHE A 94 17.27 28.72 -21.29
CA PHE A 94 18.03 27.49 -21.01
C PHE A 94 19.54 27.65 -21.33
N GLY A 95 19.97 28.81 -21.74
CA GLY A 95 21.35 29.06 -22.19
C GLY A 95 21.59 28.74 -23.67
N ARG A 96 22.72 29.25 -24.19
CA ARG A 96 23.09 29.07 -25.60
C ARG A 96 23.56 27.64 -25.85
N GLY A 97 22.99 26.99 -26.88
CA GLY A 97 23.36 25.60 -27.24
C GLY A 97 22.78 24.52 -26.35
N PHE A 98 21.71 24.83 -25.59
CA PHE A 98 21.04 23.84 -24.78
C PHE A 98 20.61 22.61 -25.59
N PRO A 99 20.98 21.37 -25.18
CA PRO A 99 20.88 20.20 -26.03
C PRO A 99 19.48 19.58 -26.13
N PHE A 100 18.63 19.79 -25.13
CA PHE A 100 17.41 18.97 -24.96
C PHE A 100 16.11 19.59 -25.53
N LEU A 101 16.13 20.82 -26.00
CA LEU A 101 14.93 21.44 -26.63
C LEU A 101 15.16 21.65 -28.14
N ARG A 102 15.36 20.55 -28.84
CA ARG A 102 15.54 20.53 -30.29
C ARG A 102 14.38 19.73 -30.93
N PRO A 103 14.15 19.86 -32.23
CA PRO A 103 13.06 19.15 -32.92
C PRO A 103 13.00 17.65 -32.67
N GLU A 104 14.16 16.98 -32.51
CA GLU A 104 14.25 15.54 -32.22
C GLU A 104 13.68 15.11 -30.89
N TYR A 105 13.46 16.05 -29.95
CA TYR A 105 12.81 15.79 -28.65
C TYR A 105 11.30 16.07 -28.65
N THR A 106 10.71 16.36 -29.81
CA THR A 106 9.24 16.48 -29.91
C THR A 106 8.62 15.13 -29.59
N GLY A 107 7.69 15.10 -28.62
CA GLY A 107 7.08 13.87 -28.13
C GLY A 107 7.85 13.19 -26.98
N ALA A 108 9.05 13.68 -26.61
CA ALA A 108 9.73 13.22 -25.40
C ALA A 108 8.99 13.64 -24.12
N LEU A 109 9.10 12.85 -23.07
CA LEU A 109 8.50 13.15 -21.77
C LEU A 109 9.43 14.07 -20.96
N PHE A 110 8.97 15.28 -20.69
CA PHE A 110 9.62 16.25 -19.81
C PHE A 110 9.13 16.03 -18.38
N ILE A 111 10.07 15.81 -17.46
CA ILE A 111 9.85 15.70 -16.02
C ILE A 111 10.52 16.89 -15.34
N PHE A 112 9.81 17.50 -14.40
CA PHE A 112 10.28 18.70 -13.71
C PHE A 112 9.99 18.62 -12.22
N THR A 113 11.00 18.78 -11.37
CA THR A 113 10.88 18.58 -9.92
C THR A 113 11.36 19.80 -9.14
N LYS A 114 10.61 20.22 -8.13
CA LYS A 114 10.95 21.31 -7.21
C LYS A 114 11.65 20.74 -5.98
N CYS A 115 12.98 20.91 -5.88
CA CYS A 115 13.77 20.49 -4.72
C CYS A 115 13.72 21.55 -3.61
N SER A 116 13.85 22.83 -4.00
CA SER A 116 13.71 24.00 -3.12
C SER A 116 13.03 25.14 -3.88
N ASP A 117 12.92 26.32 -3.27
CA ASP A 117 12.34 27.48 -3.95
C ASP A 117 13.20 28.02 -5.07
N GLU A 118 14.50 27.76 -5.06
CA GLU A 118 15.46 28.28 -6.03
C GLU A 118 16.16 27.17 -6.84
N TYR A 119 15.93 25.87 -6.48
CA TYR A 119 16.62 24.74 -7.10
C TYR A 119 15.66 23.67 -7.57
N TYR A 120 15.80 23.28 -8.83
CA TYR A 120 14.96 22.32 -9.54
C TYR A 120 15.82 21.26 -10.24
N GLN A 121 15.20 20.11 -10.53
CA GLN A 121 15.80 19.11 -11.40
C GLN A 121 14.86 18.83 -12.58
N ALA A 122 15.45 18.53 -13.74
CA ALA A 122 14.69 18.27 -14.95
C ALA A 122 15.28 17.10 -15.73
N TYR A 123 14.39 16.31 -16.34
CA TYR A 123 14.74 15.18 -17.19
C TYR A 123 13.90 15.20 -18.46
N ILE A 124 14.49 14.76 -19.56
CA ILE A 124 13.81 14.56 -20.84
C ILE A 124 14.04 13.09 -21.24
N LEU A 125 12.99 12.27 -21.15
CA LEU A 125 13.03 10.89 -21.55
C LEU A 125 12.57 10.79 -23.00
N ASN A 126 13.43 10.25 -23.86
CA ASN A 126 13.22 10.22 -25.32
C ASN A 126 13.11 8.79 -25.88
N SER A 127 13.27 7.74 -25.05
CA SER A 127 13.02 6.35 -25.44
C SER A 127 11.66 5.90 -24.92
N GLU A 128 10.96 5.07 -25.68
CA GLU A 128 9.68 4.50 -25.26
C GLU A 128 9.81 3.73 -23.95
N ASP A 129 10.85 2.91 -23.80
CA ASP A 129 11.09 2.13 -22.58
C ASP A 129 11.25 3.01 -21.31
N ASP A 130 12.00 4.12 -21.40
CA ASP A 130 12.17 5.05 -20.29
C ASP A 130 10.87 5.80 -19.96
N ILE A 131 10.10 6.19 -20.99
CA ILE A 131 8.81 6.86 -20.85
C ILE A 131 7.81 5.92 -20.16
N ASP A 132 7.65 4.69 -20.65
CA ASP A 132 6.74 3.71 -20.10
C ASP A 132 7.13 3.36 -18.65
N GLN A 133 8.43 3.13 -18.38
CA GLN A 133 8.93 2.89 -17.04
C GLN A 133 8.59 4.03 -16.07
N PHE A 134 8.70 5.28 -16.50
CA PHE A 134 8.38 6.43 -15.67
C PHE A 134 6.86 6.55 -15.44
N LEU A 135 6.06 6.45 -16.49
CA LEU A 135 4.60 6.56 -16.40
C LEU A 135 4.00 5.45 -15.54
N ASP A 136 4.47 4.21 -15.71
CA ASP A 136 4.05 3.05 -14.92
C ASP A 136 4.40 3.21 -13.43
N ALA A 137 5.61 3.73 -13.12
CA ALA A 137 6.04 3.96 -11.75
C ALA A 137 5.12 4.93 -10.98
N PHE A 138 4.43 5.83 -11.69
CA PHE A 138 3.53 6.82 -11.09
C PHE A 138 2.04 6.57 -11.42
N GLY A 139 1.71 5.46 -12.10
CA GLY A 139 0.34 5.14 -12.49
C GLY A 139 -0.30 6.24 -13.36
N ILE A 140 0.50 6.91 -14.20
CA ILE A 140 0.05 8.00 -15.06
C ILE A 140 -0.20 7.45 -16.46
N GLY A 141 -1.44 7.57 -16.94
CA GLY A 141 -1.76 7.26 -18.33
C GLY A 141 -1.11 8.28 -19.31
N PRO A 142 -0.73 7.88 -20.54
CA PRO A 142 -0.13 8.80 -21.51
C PRO A 142 -0.98 10.04 -21.82
N THR A 143 -2.29 9.94 -21.68
CA THR A 143 -3.24 11.05 -21.86
C THR A 143 -3.43 11.91 -20.61
N GLU A 144 -2.88 11.51 -19.47
CA GLU A 144 -3.01 12.18 -18.18
C GLU A 144 -1.79 13.02 -17.80
N THR A 145 -0.86 13.23 -18.71
CA THR A 145 0.30 14.11 -18.54
C THR A 145 -0.10 15.59 -18.59
N ASN A 146 0.87 16.51 -18.52
CA ASN A 146 0.67 17.96 -18.42
C ASN A 146 0.00 18.37 -17.10
N ARG A 147 0.37 17.69 -16.01
CA ARG A 147 -0.16 17.91 -14.64
C ARG A 147 0.93 17.79 -13.59
N LEU A 148 0.63 18.27 -12.39
CA LEU A 148 1.40 17.92 -11.19
C LEU A 148 1.25 16.43 -10.87
N ILE A 149 2.36 15.82 -10.47
CA ILE A 149 2.37 14.46 -9.96
C ILE A 149 2.04 14.53 -8.47
N ASP A 150 1.01 13.80 -8.05
CA ASP A 150 0.72 13.65 -6.62
C ASP A 150 1.74 12.69 -5.99
N THR A 151 2.81 13.27 -5.47
CA THR A 151 3.92 12.50 -4.90
C THR A 151 3.59 11.92 -3.51
N ALA A 152 2.57 12.39 -2.83
CA ALA A 152 2.28 11.97 -1.46
C ALA A 152 1.77 10.53 -1.41
N GLN A 153 0.81 10.18 -2.27
CA GLN A 153 0.27 8.82 -2.36
C GLN A 153 1.27 7.87 -3.04
N VAL A 154 1.86 8.30 -4.15
CA VAL A 154 2.82 7.51 -4.92
C VAL A 154 4.11 7.25 -4.16
N GLN A 155 4.62 8.22 -3.37
CA GLN A 155 5.79 8.00 -2.51
C GLN A 155 5.57 6.85 -1.54
N THR A 156 4.37 6.69 -1.01
CA THR A 156 4.08 5.67 -0.02
C THR A 156 4.02 4.28 -0.66
N GLU A 157 3.32 4.12 -1.78
CA GLU A 157 3.23 2.86 -2.53
C GLU A 157 4.60 2.43 -3.09
N THR A 158 5.38 3.38 -3.63
CA THR A 158 6.72 3.07 -4.14
C THR A 158 7.70 2.73 -3.02
N ARG A 159 7.60 3.37 -1.84
CA ARG A 159 8.40 2.99 -0.66
C ARG A 159 8.05 1.60 -0.17
N GLU A 160 6.78 1.22 -0.17
CA GLU A 160 6.36 -0.14 0.17
C GLU A 160 6.94 -1.15 -0.82
N GLN A 161 6.87 -0.90 -2.12
CA GLN A 161 7.47 -1.76 -3.14
C GLN A 161 8.99 -1.90 -2.99
N LEU A 162 9.70 -0.80 -2.74
CA LEU A 162 11.16 -0.82 -2.50
C LEU A 162 11.50 -1.61 -1.24
N ALA A 163 10.76 -1.44 -0.14
CA ALA A 163 10.97 -2.19 1.09
C ALA A 163 10.67 -3.69 0.91
N ILE A 164 9.65 -4.04 0.11
CA ILE A 164 9.37 -5.42 -0.29
C ILE A 164 10.53 -6.00 -1.10
N GLN A 165 11.07 -5.27 -2.08
CA GLN A 165 12.20 -5.73 -2.90
C GLN A 165 13.48 -5.90 -2.07
N GLU A 166 13.74 -4.99 -1.15
CA GLU A 166 14.86 -5.08 -0.22
C GLU A 166 14.75 -6.34 0.64
N PHE A 167 13.58 -6.60 1.21
CA PHE A 167 13.33 -7.83 1.96
C PHE A 167 13.56 -9.08 1.11
N ILE A 168 13.04 -9.13 -0.12
CA ILE A 168 13.19 -10.27 -1.03
C ILE A 168 14.67 -10.50 -1.37
N SER A 169 15.44 -9.44 -1.61
CA SER A 169 16.87 -9.53 -1.94
C SER A 169 17.72 -10.07 -0.78
N GLY A 170 17.26 -9.88 0.46
CA GLY A 170 17.88 -10.42 1.68
C GLY A 170 17.48 -11.86 2.02
N LEU A 171 16.51 -12.46 1.32
CA LEU A 171 16.05 -13.81 1.61
C LEU A 171 17.10 -14.87 1.23
N THR A 172 17.47 -15.70 2.20
CA THR A 172 18.34 -16.89 2.01
C THR A 172 17.57 -18.18 1.76
N VAL A 173 16.24 -18.12 1.86
CA VAL A 173 15.30 -19.24 1.64
C VAL A 173 14.31 -18.88 0.53
N ASP A 174 13.68 -19.88 -0.06
CA ASP A 174 12.68 -19.63 -1.09
C ASP A 174 11.47 -18.85 -0.57
N PHE A 175 10.99 -19.25 0.61
CA PHE A 175 9.92 -18.56 1.33
C PHE A 175 10.19 -18.60 2.83
N PRO A 176 10.04 -17.48 3.53
CA PRO A 176 10.15 -17.45 4.99
C PRO A 176 8.98 -18.21 5.65
N LEU A 177 9.13 -18.55 6.91
CA LEU A 177 8.05 -19.08 7.72
C LEU A 177 6.88 -18.09 7.81
N SER A 178 5.67 -18.57 8.09
CA SER A 178 4.48 -17.71 8.15
C SER A 178 4.62 -16.60 9.19
N GLU A 179 5.23 -16.88 10.32
CA GLU A 179 5.49 -15.90 11.38
C GLU A 179 6.48 -14.82 10.93
N GLU A 180 7.57 -15.22 10.28
CA GLU A 180 8.57 -14.30 9.72
C GLU A 180 7.96 -13.43 8.60
N MET A 181 7.13 -14.02 7.74
CA MET A 181 6.39 -13.30 6.69
C MET A 181 5.49 -12.23 7.28
N SER A 182 4.68 -12.59 8.28
CA SER A 182 3.77 -11.66 8.95
C SER A 182 4.54 -10.56 9.70
N ALA A 183 5.65 -10.90 10.35
CA ALA A 183 6.52 -9.92 11.01
C ALA A 183 7.16 -8.95 10.01
N ALA A 184 7.67 -9.44 8.88
CA ALA A 184 8.21 -8.62 7.81
C ALA A 184 7.16 -7.67 7.23
N ALA A 185 5.96 -8.16 6.96
CA ALA A 185 4.85 -7.34 6.47
C ALA A 185 4.47 -6.21 7.46
N ARG A 186 4.40 -6.52 8.76
CA ARG A 186 4.18 -5.50 9.80
C ARG A 186 5.29 -4.46 9.84
N ASN A 187 6.54 -4.88 9.75
CA ASN A 187 7.71 -3.99 9.77
C ASN A 187 7.71 -3.06 8.54
N ILE A 188 7.49 -3.61 7.35
CA ILE A 188 7.38 -2.84 6.11
C ILE A 188 6.26 -1.82 6.23
N GLN A 189 5.05 -2.26 6.57
CA GLN A 189 3.88 -1.38 6.67
C GLN A 189 4.11 -0.27 7.72
N ASN A 190 4.62 -0.61 8.89
CA ASN A 190 4.87 0.36 9.97
C ASN A 190 5.96 1.38 9.60
N SER A 191 7.01 0.96 8.88
CA SER A 191 8.10 1.86 8.47
C SER A 191 7.68 2.83 7.35
N VAL A 192 6.82 2.37 6.45
CA VAL A 192 6.37 3.14 5.29
C VAL A 192 5.26 4.12 5.65
N TYR A 193 4.25 3.67 6.41
CA TYR A 193 3.03 4.43 6.66
C TYR A 193 3.01 5.17 7.99
N ASN A 194 3.93 4.87 8.89
CA ASN A 194 4.09 5.52 10.20
C ASN A 194 2.80 5.58 11.05
N HIS A 195 1.96 4.55 10.98
CA HIS A 195 0.69 4.44 11.72
C HIS A 195 0.78 3.40 12.86
N LEU A 196 1.88 3.43 13.63
CA LEU A 196 2.09 2.45 14.69
C LEU A 196 1.06 2.58 15.82
N GLU A 197 0.61 3.80 16.10
CA GLU A 197 -0.42 4.10 17.10
C GLU A 197 -1.77 3.44 16.79
N TYR A 198 -2.04 3.07 15.53
CA TYR A 198 -3.28 2.37 15.16
C TYR A 198 -3.42 0.98 15.78
N ILE A 199 -2.35 0.38 16.26
CA ILE A 199 -2.42 -0.87 17.04
C ILE A 199 -3.37 -0.69 18.23
N ARG A 200 -3.36 0.49 18.87
CA ARG A 200 -4.18 0.82 20.04
C ARG A 200 -5.41 1.64 19.68
N THR A 201 -5.27 2.61 18.79
CA THR A 201 -6.32 3.61 18.52
C THR A 201 -7.29 3.18 17.41
N ASN A 202 -6.84 2.31 16.49
CA ASN A 202 -7.66 1.83 15.37
C ASN A 202 -7.22 0.42 14.90
N PRO A 203 -7.32 -0.62 15.77
CA PRO A 203 -6.90 -1.97 15.42
C PRO A 203 -7.66 -2.55 14.22
N ASP A 204 -8.90 -2.11 13.98
CA ASP A 204 -9.71 -2.49 12.82
C ASP A 204 -9.04 -2.13 11.49
N ARG A 205 -8.49 -0.93 11.40
CA ARG A 205 -7.76 -0.48 10.22
C ARG A 205 -6.37 -1.15 10.15
N LYS A 206 -5.70 -1.26 11.27
CA LYS A 206 -4.34 -1.81 11.34
C LYS A 206 -4.27 -3.26 10.88
N ILE A 207 -5.23 -4.10 11.28
CA ILE A 207 -5.28 -5.51 10.84
C ILE A 207 -5.44 -5.63 9.31
N ILE A 208 -6.23 -4.76 8.70
CA ILE A 208 -6.43 -4.70 7.25
C ILE A 208 -5.13 -4.27 6.55
N GLU A 209 -4.50 -3.18 7.02
CA GLU A 209 -3.25 -2.67 6.45
C GLU A 209 -2.15 -3.75 6.49
N TRP A 210 -1.93 -4.41 7.61
CA TRP A 210 -0.95 -5.48 7.74
C TRP A 210 -1.24 -6.68 6.84
N THR A 211 -2.50 -7.10 6.77
CA THR A 211 -2.91 -8.21 5.91
C THR A 211 -2.69 -7.90 4.43
N ASN A 212 -2.98 -6.67 4.00
CA ASN A 212 -2.78 -6.23 2.62
C ASN A 212 -1.28 -6.19 2.26
N THR A 213 -0.44 -5.62 3.13
CA THR A 213 1.02 -5.61 2.93
C THR A 213 1.60 -7.02 2.92
N GLU A 214 1.13 -7.93 3.80
CA GLU A 214 1.56 -9.33 3.75
C GLU A 214 1.16 -10.00 2.44
N TYR A 215 -0.04 -9.73 1.93
CA TYR A 215 -0.46 -10.27 0.64
C TYR A 215 0.41 -9.75 -0.51
N ALA A 216 0.72 -8.45 -0.52
CA ALA A 216 1.60 -7.84 -1.52
C ALA A 216 3.02 -8.45 -1.45
N LEU A 217 3.60 -8.57 -0.25
CA LEU A 217 4.90 -9.19 0.00
C LEU A 217 4.93 -10.63 -0.50
N PHE A 218 3.93 -11.43 -0.14
CA PHE A 218 3.84 -12.83 -0.55
C PHE A 218 3.79 -12.97 -2.09
N ARG A 219 2.96 -12.14 -2.76
CA ARG A 219 2.84 -12.13 -4.22
C ARG A 219 4.14 -11.73 -4.90
N ALA A 220 4.86 -10.77 -4.33
CA ALA A 220 6.15 -10.34 -4.85
C ALA A 220 7.21 -11.47 -4.73
N ILE A 221 7.23 -12.21 -3.62
CA ILE A 221 8.09 -13.39 -3.45
C ILE A 221 7.70 -14.50 -4.46
N GLU A 222 6.40 -14.79 -4.62
CA GLU A 222 5.94 -15.75 -5.64
C GLU A 222 6.45 -15.38 -7.04
N HIS A 223 6.32 -14.10 -7.41
CA HIS A 223 6.78 -13.60 -8.70
C HIS A 223 8.30 -13.75 -8.85
N ALA A 224 9.07 -13.37 -7.83
CA ALA A 224 10.53 -13.48 -7.83
C ALA A 224 11.01 -14.94 -7.95
N ARG A 225 10.28 -15.90 -7.36
CA ARG A 225 10.67 -17.33 -7.36
C ARG A 225 10.17 -18.11 -8.56
N TYR A 226 9.00 -17.78 -9.08
CA TYR A 226 8.32 -18.58 -10.11
C TYR A 226 8.12 -17.83 -11.43
N GLY A 227 8.28 -16.51 -11.48
CA GLY A 227 7.99 -15.69 -12.64
C GLY A 227 8.78 -16.13 -13.88
N GLU A 228 10.08 -16.41 -13.74
CA GLU A 228 10.92 -16.88 -14.85
C GLU A 228 10.47 -18.27 -15.37
N THR A 229 10.18 -19.20 -14.46
CA THR A 229 9.72 -20.55 -14.84
C THR A 229 8.38 -20.50 -15.57
N ILE A 230 7.45 -19.66 -15.06
CA ILE A 230 6.13 -19.46 -15.70
C ILE A 230 6.28 -18.84 -17.08
N SER A 231 7.15 -17.83 -17.23
CA SER A 231 7.38 -17.14 -18.51
C SER A 231 8.07 -18.05 -19.54
N ARG A 232 8.95 -18.94 -19.09
CA ARG A 232 9.62 -19.94 -19.96
C ARG A 232 8.64 -21.02 -20.43
N GLY A 233 7.59 -21.31 -19.65
CA GLY A 233 6.65 -22.40 -19.88
C GLY A 233 7.10 -23.72 -19.28
N PHE A 234 6.36 -24.79 -19.56
CA PHE A 234 6.53 -26.11 -18.96
C PHE A 234 6.72 -27.17 -20.06
N ASP A 235 7.65 -28.10 -19.84
CA ASP A 235 7.94 -29.18 -20.77
C ASP A 235 6.82 -30.24 -20.87
N SER A 236 5.94 -30.29 -19.84
CA SER A 236 4.84 -31.24 -19.80
C SER A 236 3.68 -30.72 -18.95
N VAL A 237 2.48 -31.28 -19.16
CA VAL A 237 1.30 -31.01 -18.32
C VAL A 237 1.57 -31.40 -16.86
N ASP A 238 2.29 -32.51 -16.63
CA ASP A 238 2.57 -32.97 -15.28
C ASP A 238 3.49 -32.00 -14.52
N SER A 239 4.49 -31.42 -15.18
CA SER A 239 5.36 -30.40 -14.57
C SER A 239 4.59 -29.14 -14.22
N PHE A 240 3.67 -28.71 -15.09
CA PHE A 240 2.75 -27.58 -14.81
C PHE A 240 1.84 -27.88 -13.61
N ILE A 241 1.18 -29.05 -13.58
CA ILE A 241 0.28 -29.43 -12.47
C ILE A 241 1.05 -29.51 -11.14
N THR A 242 2.24 -30.07 -11.16
CA THR A 242 3.08 -30.16 -9.97
C THR A 242 3.40 -28.79 -9.40
N MET A 243 3.85 -27.85 -10.23
CA MET A 243 4.12 -26.48 -9.80
C MET A 243 2.84 -25.75 -9.36
N ALA A 244 1.75 -25.87 -10.10
CA ALA A 244 0.49 -25.24 -9.74
C ALA A 244 -0.01 -25.72 -8.36
N ASN A 245 0.05 -27.02 -8.09
CA ASN A 245 -0.32 -27.60 -6.79
C ASN A 245 0.58 -27.07 -5.66
N MET A 246 1.89 -26.99 -5.88
CA MET A 246 2.84 -26.45 -4.91
C MET A 246 2.51 -24.99 -4.56
N VAL A 247 2.28 -24.15 -5.56
CA VAL A 247 1.89 -22.73 -5.37
C VAL A 247 0.56 -22.62 -4.62
N LEU A 248 -0.46 -23.38 -5.04
CA LEU A 248 -1.79 -23.36 -4.40
C LEU A 248 -1.75 -23.83 -2.93
N ASN A 249 -1.00 -24.90 -2.64
CA ASN A 249 -0.85 -25.38 -1.26
C ASN A 249 -0.14 -24.35 -0.37
N ARG A 250 0.87 -23.66 -0.90
CA ARG A 250 1.56 -22.58 -0.19
C ARG A 250 0.64 -21.40 0.11
N ARG A 251 -0.16 -20.98 -0.86
CA ARG A 251 -1.16 -19.92 -0.67
C ARG A 251 -2.18 -20.28 0.42
N LYS A 252 -2.67 -21.51 0.42
CA LYS A 252 -3.60 -22.00 1.45
C LYS A 252 -2.98 -22.01 2.84
N SER A 253 -1.76 -22.54 2.98
CA SER A 253 -1.04 -22.61 4.25
C SER A 253 -0.78 -21.21 4.84
N ARG A 254 -0.34 -20.27 4.03
CA ARG A 254 -0.13 -18.88 4.46
C ARG A 254 -1.43 -18.24 4.97
N ALA A 255 -2.49 -18.29 4.17
CA ALA A 255 -3.75 -17.61 4.49
C ALA A 255 -4.35 -18.07 5.84
N GLY A 256 -4.10 -19.33 6.25
CA GLY A 256 -4.60 -19.85 7.52
C GLY A 256 -3.95 -19.23 8.75
N LYS A 257 -2.67 -18.84 8.69
CA LYS A 257 -1.93 -18.35 9.88
C LYS A 257 -1.69 -16.84 9.92
N SER A 258 -1.79 -16.16 8.79
CA SER A 258 -1.57 -14.70 8.71
C SER A 258 -2.45 -13.92 9.69
N LEU A 259 -3.75 -14.20 9.72
CA LEU A 259 -4.68 -13.51 10.61
C LEU A 259 -4.35 -13.74 12.09
N GLU A 260 -3.99 -14.97 12.48
CA GLU A 260 -3.59 -15.30 13.86
C GLU A 260 -2.36 -14.48 14.27
N HIS A 261 -1.31 -14.41 13.43
CA HIS A 261 -0.10 -13.66 13.72
C HIS A 261 -0.33 -12.15 13.84
N HIS A 262 -1.23 -11.59 13.03
CA HIS A 262 -1.56 -10.17 13.12
C HIS A 262 -2.44 -9.87 14.35
N LEU A 263 -3.37 -10.75 14.71
CA LEU A 263 -4.16 -10.61 15.94
C LEU A 263 -3.26 -10.69 17.18
N SER A 264 -2.31 -11.64 17.24
CA SER A 264 -1.30 -11.71 18.29
C SER A 264 -0.59 -10.38 18.47
N ALA A 265 -0.10 -9.78 17.38
CA ALA A 265 0.59 -8.48 17.44
C ALA A 265 -0.33 -7.32 17.90
N ILE A 266 -1.64 -7.39 17.62
CA ILE A 266 -2.60 -6.42 18.17
C ILE A 266 -2.80 -6.63 19.66
N PHE A 267 -2.95 -7.87 20.12
CA PHE A 267 -3.13 -8.17 21.56
C PHE A 267 -1.88 -7.78 22.37
N ASP A 268 -0.68 -8.13 21.88
CA ASP A 268 0.58 -7.72 22.49
C ASP A 268 0.72 -6.18 22.58
N GLY A 269 0.42 -5.48 21.50
CA GLY A 269 0.46 -4.01 21.46
C GLY A 269 -0.57 -3.32 22.35
N ASN A 270 -1.65 -4.04 22.74
CA ASN A 270 -2.64 -3.60 23.71
C ASN A 270 -2.40 -4.14 25.13
N SER A 271 -1.30 -4.88 25.35
CA SER A 271 -0.92 -5.48 26.64
C SER A 271 -1.98 -6.46 27.17
N ILE A 272 -2.67 -7.19 26.27
CA ILE A 272 -3.66 -8.20 26.58
C ILE A 272 -2.96 -9.55 26.79
N LEU A 273 -3.33 -10.26 27.85
CA LEU A 273 -2.82 -11.59 28.12
C LEU A 273 -3.63 -12.65 27.35
N TYR A 274 -2.96 -13.58 26.71
CA TYR A 274 -3.58 -14.67 25.98
C TYR A 274 -2.68 -15.89 25.84
N SER A 275 -3.25 -17.03 25.53
CA SER A 275 -2.55 -18.20 25.01
C SER A 275 -3.03 -18.52 23.61
N ALA A 276 -2.10 -18.55 22.64
CA ALA A 276 -2.41 -18.96 21.27
C ALA A 276 -2.36 -20.50 21.16
N GLN A 277 -3.27 -21.08 20.36
CA GLN A 277 -3.36 -22.53 20.09
C GLN A 277 -3.40 -23.36 21.38
N ALA A 278 -4.08 -22.85 22.41
CA ALA A 278 -4.23 -23.50 23.71
C ALA A 278 -4.96 -24.84 23.57
N VAL A 279 -4.44 -25.91 24.16
CA VAL A 279 -5.11 -27.21 24.14
C VAL A 279 -6.28 -27.18 25.11
N THR A 280 -7.46 -27.54 24.66
CA THR A 280 -8.71 -27.65 25.43
C THR A 280 -9.21 -29.11 25.45
N GLU A 281 -10.50 -29.32 25.78
CA GLU A 281 -11.11 -30.65 25.83
C GLU A 281 -11.03 -31.32 24.44
N GLY A 282 -10.85 -32.64 24.45
CA GLY A 282 -10.78 -33.43 23.20
C GLY A 282 -9.59 -33.15 22.30
N ASN A 283 -8.55 -32.49 22.81
CA ASN A 283 -7.40 -31.96 22.03
C ASN A 283 -7.78 -30.90 21.00
N GLU A 284 -8.91 -30.25 21.15
CA GLU A 284 -9.27 -29.06 20.37
C GLU A 284 -8.30 -27.91 20.70
N LYS A 285 -8.13 -27.01 19.74
CA LYS A 285 -7.18 -25.89 19.85
C LYS A 285 -7.80 -24.61 19.32
N PRO A 286 -8.58 -23.89 20.14
CA PRO A 286 -9.00 -22.55 19.77
C PRO A 286 -7.81 -21.67 19.48
N ASP A 287 -7.93 -20.76 18.50
CA ASP A 287 -6.82 -19.95 18.08
C ASP A 287 -6.31 -19.06 19.21
N PHE A 288 -7.21 -18.57 20.09
CA PHE A 288 -6.85 -17.78 21.29
C PHE A 288 -7.75 -18.10 22.49
N ILE A 289 -7.14 -18.20 23.67
CA ILE A 289 -7.81 -18.22 24.98
C ILE A 289 -7.29 -17.06 25.84
N PHE A 290 -8.20 -16.33 26.46
CA PHE A 290 -7.90 -15.23 27.37
C PHE A 290 -8.34 -15.58 28.79
N PRO A 291 -7.58 -15.21 29.85
CA PRO A 291 -6.24 -14.60 29.77
C PRO A 291 -5.15 -15.62 29.48
N SER A 292 -5.34 -16.92 29.73
CA SER A 292 -4.32 -17.95 29.47
C SER A 292 -4.89 -19.37 29.49
N GLN A 293 -4.12 -20.32 28.97
CA GLN A 293 -4.39 -21.76 29.04
C GLN A 293 -4.45 -22.26 30.50
N GLU A 294 -3.56 -21.75 31.37
CA GLU A 294 -3.54 -22.10 32.78
C GLU A 294 -4.82 -21.68 33.50
N ALA A 295 -5.30 -20.47 33.24
CA ALA A 295 -6.58 -19.98 33.74
C ALA A 295 -7.74 -20.83 33.21
N TYR A 296 -7.69 -21.22 31.96
CA TYR A 296 -8.70 -22.09 31.35
C TYR A 296 -8.79 -23.47 32.05
N HIS A 297 -7.66 -24.09 32.38
CA HIS A 297 -7.64 -25.40 33.07
C HIS A 297 -7.83 -25.31 34.58
N ASN A 298 -7.71 -24.13 35.18
CA ASN A 298 -7.98 -23.96 36.61
C ASN A 298 -9.48 -23.95 36.92
N ALA A 299 -9.99 -25.03 37.48
CA ALA A 299 -11.41 -25.20 37.80
C ALA A 299 -11.98 -24.11 38.72
N THR A 300 -11.11 -23.42 39.50
CA THR A 300 -11.55 -22.34 40.40
C THR A 300 -11.55 -20.98 39.72
N PHE A 301 -10.96 -20.86 38.53
CA PHE A 301 -10.98 -19.60 37.78
C PHE A 301 -12.39 -19.33 37.24
N PRO A 302 -12.96 -18.12 37.44
CA PRO A 302 -14.30 -17.77 37.02
C PRO A 302 -14.49 -17.90 35.51
N THR A 303 -15.50 -18.61 35.04
CA THR A 303 -15.76 -18.81 33.61
C THR A 303 -16.23 -17.54 32.89
N ASP A 304 -16.77 -16.56 33.61
CA ASP A 304 -17.16 -15.25 33.11
C ASP A 304 -15.95 -14.34 32.78
N ARG A 305 -14.77 -14.73 33.24
CA ARG A 305 -13.49 -14.09 32.93
C ARG A 305 -12.66 -14.83 31.89
N LEU A 306 -13.19 -15.92 31.36
CA LEU A 306 -12.58 -16.67 30.25
C LEU A 306 -13.23 -16.30 28.92
N ILE A 307 -12.43 -16.09 27.90
CA ILE A 307 -12.88 -15.76 26.55
C ILE A 307 -12.15 -16.68 25.57
N SER A 308 -12.88 -17.20 24.55
CA SER A 308 -12.28 -17.89 23.41
C SER A 308 -12.52 -17.10 22.13
N LEU A 309 -11.49 -17.01 21.28
CA LEU A 309 -11.56 -16.38 19.98
C LEU A 309 -10.98 -17.31 18.93
N ALA A 310 -11.74 -17.60 17.90
CA ALA A 310 -11.25 -18.22 16.68
C ALA A 310 -10.93 -17.17 15.61
N ALA A 311 -9.94 -17.45 14.76
CA ALA A 311 -9.49 -16.57 13.69
C ALA A 311 -9.58 -17.31 12.35
N LYS A 312 -10.47 -16.88 11.48
CA LYS A 312 -10.68 -17.49 10.16
C LYS A 312 -10.74 -16.39 9.09
N THR A 313 -9.74 -16.31 8.21
CA THR A 313 -9.73 -15.33 7.11
C THR A 313 -11.03 -15.40 6.31
N THR A 314 -11.52 -16.61 6.04
CA THR A 314 -12.85 -16.87 5.47
C THR A 314 -13.59 -17.89 6.33
N CYS A 315 -14.85 -17.61 6.68
CA CYS A 315 -15.58 -18.43 7.65
C CYS A 315 -16.85 -19.07 7.12
N LYS A 316 -17.15 -18.98 5.82
CA LYS A 316 -18.44 -19.41 5.22
C LYS A 316 -18.95 -20.76 5.72
N ASP A 317 -18.10 -21.79 5.74
CA ASP A 317 -18.47 -23.13 6.18
C ASP A 317 -17.70 -23.57 7.44
N ARG A 318 -16.67 -22.84 7.86
CA ARG A 318 -15.76 -23.20 8.96
C ARG A 318 -16.22 -22.69 10.33
N TRP A 319 -17.19 -21.80 10.38
CA TRP A 319 -17.63 -21.24 11.65
C TRP A 319 -18.19 -22.30 12.62
N ARG A 320 -18.76 -23.42 12.09
CA ARG A 320 -19.29 -24.51 12.94
C ARG A 320 -18.19 -25.23 13.72
N GLN A 321 -16.94 -25.17 13.29
CA GLN A 321 -15.82 -25.75 14.05
C GLN A 321 -15.63 -25.04 15.38
N VAL A 322 -15.91 -23.73 15.43
CA VAL A 322 -15.76 -22.90 16.64
C VAL A 322 -16.72 -23.33 17.76
N ILE A 323 -17.85 -23.91 17.42
CA ILE A 323 -18.87 -24.33 18.41
C ILE A 323 -18.32 -25.39 19.38
N ASN A 324 -17.47 -26.29 18.87
CA ASN A 324 -16.95 -27.42 19.66
C ASN A 324 -15.59 -27.06 20.34
N GLU A 325 -14.98 -25.94 20.00
CA GLU A 325 -13.76 -25.47 20.65
C GLU A 325 -14.10 -24.92 22.05
N ALA A 326 -13.22 -25.14 23.04
CA ALA A 326 -13.37 -24.65 24.41
C ALA A 326 -14.71 -25.04 25.08
N ASP A 327 -14.95 -26.34 25.30
CA ASP A 327 -16.18 -26.90 25.84
C ASP A 327 -16.54 -26.37 27.23
N ARG A 328 -15.54 -26.02 28.05
CA ARG A 328 -15.75 -25.32 29.34
C ARG A 328 -16.56 -24.02 29.18
N LEU A 329 -16.51 -23.41 28.00
CA LEU A 329 -17.21 -22.17 27.67
C LEU A 329 -18.47 -22.39 26.83
N ARG A 330 -19.08 -23.59 26.85
CA ARG A 330 -20.24 -23.92 26.01
C ARG A 330 -21.45 -23.00 26.22
N ASP A 331 -21.62 -22.51 27.43
CA ASP A 331 -22.74 -21.64 27.82
C ASP A 331 -22.37 -20.14 27.70
N ARG A 332 -21.19 -19.84 27.18
CA ARG A 332 -20.64 -18.46 26.99
C ARG A 332 -20.60 -18.12 25.52
N PRO A 333 -20.64 -16.81 25.16
CA PRO A 333 -20.39 -16.39 23.80
C PRO A 333 -19.02 -16.86 23.32
N LYS A 334 -18.96 -17.37 22.10
CA LYS A 334 -17.73 -17.69 21.38
C LYS A 334 -17.50 -16.64 20.31
N TYR A 335 -16.29 -16.15 20.20
CA TYR A 335 -15.95 -15.08 19.27
C TYR A 335 -15.23 -15.64 18.04
N LEU A 336 -15.62 -15.16 16.87
CA LEU A 336 -15.01 -15.51 15.58
C LEU A 336 -14.54 -14.28 14.85
N CYS A 337 -13.23 -14.03 14.83
CA CYS A 337 -12.64 -12.96 14.04
C CYS A 337 -12.48 -13.38 12.58
N THR A 338 -12.97 -12.55 11.65
CA THR A 338 -12.89 -12.85 10.22
C THR A 338 -12.66 -11.60 9.38
N LEU A 339 -11.95 -11.76 8.25
CA LEU A 339 -11.79 -10.74 7.21
C LEU A 339 -12.79 -10.94 6.05
N GLN A 340 -13.71 -11.89 6.18
CA GLN A 340 -14.73 -12.12 5.16
C GLN A 340 -15.67 -10.92 5.05
N GLN A 341 -15.94 -10.49 3.85
CA GLN A 341 -16.84 -9.38 3.57
C GLN A 341 -18.22 -9.91 3.20
N GLY A 342 -19.04 -10.07 4.24
CA GLY A 342 -20.43 -10.52 4.11
C GLY A 342 -20.63 -12.02 4.27
N ILE A 343 -21.73 -12.37 4.96
CA ILE A 343 -22.25 -13.72 5.19
C ILE A 343 -23.78 -13.67 4.97
N SER A 344 -24.38 -14.77 4.57
CA SER A 344 -25.83 -14.79 4.36
C SER A 344 -26.63 -14.55 5.66
N PRO A 345 -27.82 -13.93 5.58
CA PRO A 345 -28.68 -13.74 6.73
C PRO A 345 -28.94 -15.03 7.50
N ALA A 346 -29.21 -16.13 6.79
CA ALA A 346 -29.49 -17.44 7.41
C ALA A 346 -28.31 -17.97 8.25
N GLN A 347 -27.07 -17.83 7.72
CA GLN A 347 -25.87 -18.21 8.47
C GLN A 347 -25.63 -17.32 9.69
N MET A 348 -25.94 -16.02 9.61
CA MET A 348 -25.85 -15.13 10.77
C MET A 348 -26.89 -15.48 11.84
N ASP A 349 -28.09 -15.89 11.45
CA ASP A 349 -29.14 -16.36 12.37
C ASP A 349 -28.74 -17.68 13.03
N GLU A 350 -28.12 -18.61 12.30
CA GLU A 350 -27.54 -19.83 12.87
C GLU A 350 -26.41 -19.53 13.87
N MET A 351 -25.45 -18.63 13.52
CA MET A 351 -24.39 -18.23 14.44
C MET A 351 -24.93 -17.63 15.73
N GLN A 352 -25.98 -16.82 15.63
CA GLN A 352 -26.64 -16.24 16.80
C GLN A 352 -27.29 -17.30 17.67
N SER A 353 -27.98 -18.33 17.08
CA SER A 353 -28.59 -19.41 17.83
C SER A 353 -27.57 -20.27 18.56
N GLU A 354 -26.36 -20.39 18.04
CA GLU A 354 -25.23 -21.10 18.64
C GLU A 354 -24.32 -20.19 19.51
N ASN A 355 -24.79 -18.99 19.83
CA ASN A 355 -24.07 -18.00 20.65
C ASN A 355 -22.66 -17.65 20.11
N VAL A 356 -22.49 -17.61 18.77
CA VAL A 356 -21.26 -17.20 18.10
C VAL A 356 -21.36 -15.73 17.69
N ILE A 357 -20.46 -14.91 18.20
CA ILE A 357 -20.36 -13.48 17.90
C ILE A 357 -19.26 -13.25 16.86
N LEU A 358 -19.63 -12.64 15.73
CA LEU A 358 -18.67 -12.24 14.71
C LEU A 358 -17.89 -11.01 15.17
N VAL A 359 -16.57 -11.07 15.02
CA VAL A 359 -15.65 -9.93 15.16
C VAL A 359 -15.11 -9.58 13.78
N VAL A 360 -15.49 -8.43 13.26
CA VAL A 360 -15.18 -8.02 11.89
C VAL A 360 -14.56 -6.62 11.91
N PRO A 361 -13.46 -6.37 11.16
CA PRO A 361 -12.94 -5.01 11.05
C PRO A 361 -14.00 -4.02 10.59
N LYS A 362 -14.12 -2.90 11.28
CA LYS A 362 -15.18 -1.90 11.08
C LYS A 362 -15.45 -1.55 9.61
N PRO A 363 -14.44 -1.35 8.72
CA PRO A 363 -14.70 -1.04 7.31
C PRO A 363 -15.49 -2.12 6.55
N TYR A 364 -15.47 -3.38 7.01
CA TYR A 364 -16.12 -4.49 6.33
C TYR A 364 -17.56 -4.73 6.81
N ILE A 365 -17.98 -4.14 7.93
CA ILE A 365 -19.34 -4.35 8.49
C ILE A 365 -20.43 -3.93 7.50
N SER A 366 -20.20 -2.86 6.72
CA SER A 366 -21.17 -2.36 5.73
C SER A 366 -21.52 -3.37 4.62
N SER A 367 -20.70 -4.41 4.41
CA SER A 367 -20.95 -5.48 3.43
C SER A 367 -21.86 -6.60 3.97
N TYR A 368 -22.21 -6.58 5.25
CA TYR A 368 -23.14 -7.51 5.88
C TYR A 368 -24.59 -7.02 5.79
N PRO A 369 -25.60 -7.92 5.93
CA PRO A 369 -27.01 -7.54 5.92
C PRO A 369 -27.31 -6.42 6.93
N ALA A 370 -27.92 -5.32 6.46
CA ALA A 370 -28.09 -4.10 7.26
C ALA A 370 -28.87 -4.31 8.56
N ASP A 371 -29.83 -5.23 8.55
CA ASP A 371 -30.68 -5.59 9.69
C ASP A 371 -30.02 -6.55 10.69
N ARG A 372 -28.73 -6.88 10.51
CA ARG A 372 -27.94 -7.77 11.37
C ARG A 372 -26.57 -7.19 11.74
N GLN A 373 -26.24 -5.99 11.29
CA GLN A 373 -24.94 -5.36 11.56
C GLN A 373 -24.74 -5.03 13.05
N ASP A 374 -25.81 -4.81 13.78
CA ASP A 374 -25.83 -4.57 15.23
C ASP A 374 -25.35 -5.79 16.06
N ARG A 375 -25.36 -7.00 15.47
CA ARG A 375 -24.88 -8.25 16.09
C ARG A 375 -23.37 -8.48 15.89
N ILE A 376 -22.72 -7.66 15.07
CA ILE A 376 -21.30 -7.78 14.71
C ILE A 376 -20.48 -6.84 15.60
N TRP A 377 -19.44 -7.38 16.21
CA TRP A 377 -18.47 -6.56 16.94
C TRP A 377 -17.34 -6.12 16.02
N THR A 378 -16.83 -4.92 16.24
CA THR A 378 -15.55 -4.48 15.64
C THR A 378 -14.39 -5.11 16.41
N LEU A 379 -13.22 -5.17 15.79
CA LEU A 379 -12.01 -5.61 16.50
C LEU A 379 -11.69 -4.68 17.68
N SER A 380 -11.92 -3.37 17.53
CA SER A 380 -11.78 -2.39 18.60
C SER A 380 -12.70 -2.69 19.79
N GLN A 381 -13.96 -3.05 19.55
CA GLN A 381 -14.90 -3.43 20.60
C GLN A 381 -14.45 -4.71 21.32
N PHE A 382 -13.99 -5.72 20.57
CA PHE A 382 -13.49 -6.95 21.16
C PHE A 382 -12.25 -6.71 22.03
N VAL A 383 -11.27 -5.95 21.55
CA VAL A 383 -10.06 -5.57 22.31
C VAL A 383 -10.41 -4.87 23.62
N ASN A 384 -11.36 -3.92 23.57
CA ASN A 384 -11.80 -3.20 24.78
C ASN A 384 -12.50 -4.14 25.75
N TYR A 385 -13.38 -5.00 25.27
CA TYR A 385 -14.09 -5.99 26.09
C TYR A 385 -13.13 -6.93 26.84
N VAL A 386 -12.11 -7.46 26.13
CA VAL A 386 -11.11 -8.33 26.77
C VAL A 386 -10.37 -7.58 27.87
N ARG A 387 -9.98 -6.31 27.64
CA ARG A 387 -9.32 -5.47 28.65
C ARG A 387 -10.21 -5.17 29.86
N GLU A 388 -11.51 -4.96 29.65
CA GLU A 388 -12.48 -4.78 30.74
C GLU A 388 -12.60 -6.05 31.59
N VAL A 389 -12.65 -7.22 30.97
CA VAL A 389 -12.72 -8.53 31.66
C VAL A 389 -11.42 -8.82 32.43
N GLU A 390 -10.25 -8.47 31.87
CA GLU A 390 -8.96 -8.62 32.57
C GLU A 390 -8.83 -7.71 33.81
N ALA A 391 -9.46 -6.53 33.77
CA ALA A 391 -9.40 -5.57 34.88
C ALA A 391 -10.27 -5.95 36.10
N LEU A 392 -11.17 -6.94 35.95
CA LEU A 392 -12.01 -7.49 37.02
C LEU A 392 -11.24 -8.50 37.90
#